data_1cae7608fe23c7c72549f4b7d090cef4
#
_entry.id   1cae7608fe23c7c72549f4b7d090cef4
#
_cell.length_a   1.000
_cell.length_b   1.000
_cell.length_c   1.000
_cell.angle_alpha   90.00
_cell.angle_beta   90.00
_cell.angle_gamma   90.00
#
_symmetry.space_group_name_H-M   'P 1'
#
loop_
_entity.id
_entity.type
_entity.pdbx_description
1 polymer ?
#
loop_
_entity_poly.entity_id
_entity_poly.type
_entity_poly.pdbx_seq_one_letter_code
_entity_poly.pdbx_strand_id
1 'polypeptide(L)'
;MTRVLLAGLLVLAAPAKAELWGFVDGAGVAHFASSQLDARFNPVLGNALTQRVPGKTDAGASMLAWLDIAPEVKAVQPWVREAAEQHGVDVELLKAVIAVESGYRTDAVSPRGAMGLMQIMPTTATRYATPADAARLLEPRINIHTGARMLADLLRRFQSIDVALAAWNAGEGTVRRAGNRVPDIAETRAHVHLVLELYWALLQQALPARAQRLTLHP
;
A
#
# COMPACT_ATOMS: atom_id res chain seq x y z
N MET A 1 -60.64 23.30 23.38
CA MET A 1 -59.18 23.31 23.62
C MET A 1 -58.58 22.05 23.06
N THR A 2 -58.16 22.07 21.81
CA THR A 2 -57.65 20.92 21.07
C THR A 2 -56.10 21.05 20.95
N ARG A 3 -55.38 20.18 21.65
CA ARG A 3 -53.91 20.14 21.60
C ARG A 3 -53.49 19.33 20.38
N VAL A 4 -52.86 20.00 19.41
CA VAL A 4 -52.15 19.35 18.27
C VAL A 4 -50.77 18.93 18.74
N LEU A 5 -50.51 17.61 18.77
CA LEU A 5 -49.19 17.04 19.00
C LEU A 5 -48.47 17.04 17.65
N LEU A 6 -47.43 17.88 17.54
CA LEU A 6 -46.50 17.85 16.42
C LEU A 6 -45.48 16.71 16.66
N ALA A 7 -45.60 15.61 15.93
CA ALA A 7 -44.60 14.56 15.92
C ALA A 7 -43.45 15.00 15.03
N GLY A 8 -42.32 15.36 15.67
CA GLY A 8 -41.07 15.65 14.96
C GLY A 8 -40.47 14.37 14.39
N LEU A 9 -40.40 14.27 13.08
CA LEU A 9 -39.73 13.21 12.35
C LEU A 9 -38.22 13.43 12.48
N LEU A 10 -37.56 12.66 13.38
CA LEU A 10 -36.10 12.65 13.50
C LEU A 10 -35.55 11.85 12.29
N VAL A 11 -35.11 12.54 11.25
CA VAL A 11 -34.36 11.92 10.16
C VAL A 11 -32.97 11.58 10.69
N LEU A 12 -32.75 10.33 11.06
CA LEU A 12 -31.42 9.81 11.32
C LEU A 12 -30.64 9.81 9.99
N ALA A 13 -29.75 10.77 9.82
CA ALA A 13 -28.79 10.77 8.74
C ALA A 13 -27.90 9.53 8.90
N ALA A 14 -27.96 8.59 7.94
CA ALA A 14 -27.04 7.48 7.88
C ALA A 14 -25.60 8.05 7.78
N PRO A 15 -24.62 7.47 8.50
CA PRO A 15 -23.23 7.90 8.38
C PRO A 15 -22.82 7.80 6.90
N ALA A 16 -22.38 8.92 6.32
CA ALA A 16 -21.82 8.95 4.99
C ALA A 16 -20.59 8.03 5.00
N LYS A 17 -20.61 6.98 4.18
CA LYS A 17 -19.44 6.13 3.95
C LYS A 17 -18.40 7.00 3.25
N ALA A 18 -17.30 7.27 3.92
CA ALA A 18 -16.17 7.92 3.28
C ALA A 18 -15.54 6.91 2.32
N GLU A 19 -15.79 7.06 1.04
CA GLU A 19 -15.10 6.31 -0.02
C GLU A 19 -13.95 7.19 -0.52
N LEU A 20 -12.78 6.61 -0.64
CA LEU A 20 -11.63 7.26 -1.28
C LEU A 20 -11.35 6.54 -2.59
N TRP A 21 -11.35 7.30 -3.66
CA TRP A 21 -11.04 6.83 -5.00
C TRP A 21 -9.73 7.46 -5.45
N GLY A 22 -8.91 6.73 -6.19
CA GLY A 22 -7.64 7.27 -6.65
C GLY A 22 -6.99 6.46 -7.77
N PHE A 23 -5.98 7.09 -8.39
CA PHE A 23 -5.05 6.46 -9.32
C PHE A 23 -3.72 7.21 -9.29
N VAL A 24 -2.67 6.60 -9.82
CA VAL A 24 -1.38 7.25 -10.03
C VAL A 24 -1.18 7.39 -11.54
N ASP A 25 -0.92 8.61 -12.01
CA ASP A 25 -0.70 8.88 -13.43
C ASP A 25 0.71 8.47 -13.90
N GLY A 26 0.95 8.55 -15.23
CA GLY A 26 2.22 8.18 -15.84
C GLY A 26 3.42 9.05 -15.43
N ALA A 27 3.18 10.18 -14.75
CA ALA A 27 4.21 11.05 -14.17
C ALA A 27 4.48 10.74 -12.68
N GLY A 28 3.79 9.72 -12.11
CA GLY A 28 3.90 9.34 -10.69
C GLY A 28 3.13 10.26 -9.75
N VAL A 29 2.18 11.06 -10.26
CA VAL A 29 1.32 11.91 -9.44
C VAL A 29 0.10 11.11 -8.98
N ALA A 30 -0.13 11.06 -7.67
CA ALA A 30 -1.31 10.43 -7.09
C ALA A 30 -2.51 11.40 -7.13
N HIS A 31 -3.62 10.93 -7.70
CA HIS A 31 -4.90 11.63 -7.79
C HIS A 31 -5.90 10.95 -6.87
N PHE A 32 -6.56 11.72 -6.00
CA PHE A 32 -7.57 11.22 -5.08
C PHE A 32 -8.87 12.01 -5.22
N ALA A 33 -10.00 11.33 -4.99
CA ALA A 33 -11.33 11.92 -5.00
C ALA A 33 -12.24 11.20 -3.99
N SER A 34 -13.30 11.87 -3.55
CA SER A 34 -14.34 11.29 -2.68
C SER A 34 -15.34 10.40 -3.42
N SER A 35 -15.23 10.33 -4.75
CA SER A 35 -16.07 9.49 -5.63
C SER A 35 -15.28 9.11 -6.89
N GLN A 36 -15.77 8.13 -7.64
CA GLN A 36 -15.22 7.78 -8.94
C GLN A 36 -15.52 8.90 -9.95
N LEU A 37 -14.50 9.70 -10.30
CA LEU A 37 -14.63 10.79 -11.27
C LEU A 37 -14.58 10.29 -12.72
N ASP A 38 -13.74 9.28 -12.99
CA ASP A 38 -13.65 8.61 -14.30
C ASP A 38 -13.16 7.17 -14.15
N ALA A 39 -12.98 6.44 -15.27
CA ALA A 39 -12.59 5.03 -15.28
C ALA A 39 -11.19 4.75 -14.73
N ARG A 40 -10.32 5.76 -14.53
CA ARG A 40 -8.99 5.62 -13.93
C ARG A 40 -9.06 5.55 -12.41
N PHE A 41 -10.08 6.18 -11.80
CA PHE A 41 -10.25 6.16 -10.35
C PHE A 41 -10.75 4.79 -9.89
N ASN A 42 -9.96 4.15 -9.04
CA ASN A 42 -10.29 2.90 -8.38
C ASN A 42 -10.53 3.15 -6.89
N PRO A 43 -11.38 2.36 -6.22
CA PRO A 43 -11.60 2.51 -4.79
C PRO A 43 -10.31 2.16 -4.04
N VAL A 44 -9.72 3.17 -3.43
CA VAL A 44 -8.51 3.04 -2.58
C VAL A 44 -8.93 2.65 -1.17
N LEU A 45 -10.07 3.19 -0.71
CA LEU A 45 -10.69 2.87 0.57
C LEU A 45 -12.19 2.69 0.32
N GLY A 46 -12.64 1.46 0.30
CA GLY A 46 -14.06 1.12 0.22
C GLY A 46 -14.42 0.09 1.27
N ASN A 47 -15.62 0.14 1.79
CA ASN A 47 -16.37 -0.82 2.64
C ASN A 47 -15.65 -1.73 3.66
N ALA A 48 -14.35 -2.03 3.51
CA ALA A 48 -13.59 -2.89 4.42
C ALA A 48 -13.19 -2.19 5.73
N LEU A 49 -13.14 -0.85 5.75
CA LEU A 49 -12.83 -0.08 6.97
C LEU A 49 -14.00 -0.04 7.96
N THR A 50 -15.20 -0.46 7.57
CA THR A 50 -16.37 -0.44 8.47
C THR A 50 -16.52 -1.68 9.33
N GLN A 51 -15.77 -2.75 9.10
CA GLN A 51 -15.62 -3.81 10.09
C GLN A 51 -14.49 -3.45 11.07
N ARG A 52 -14.73 -2.42 11.86
CA ARG A 52 -13.96 -2.18 13.08
C ARG A 52 -14.17 -3.39 14.00
N VAL A 53 -13.15 -4.21 14.11
CA VAL A 53 -13.10 -5.20 15.18
C VAL A 53 -13.00 -4.41 16.49
N PRO A 54 -13.95 -4.54 17.42
CA PRO A 54 -13.87 -3.85 18.70
C PRO A 54 -12.53 -4.19 19.36
N GLY A 55 -11.75 -3.16 19.74
CA GLY A 55 -10.44 -3.29 20.40
C GLY A 55 -9.21 -3.08 19.49
N LYS A 56 -9.36 -2.77 18.18
CA LYS A 56 -8.24 -2.51 17.25
C LYS A 56 -8.06 -1.06 16.80
N THR A 57 -8.68 -0.10 17.47
CA THR A 57 -8.55 1.33 17.13
C THR A 57 -7.15 1.90 17.37
N ASP A 58 -6.31 1.23 18.15
CA ASP A 58 -4.95 1.69 18.45
C ASP A 58 -3.85 1.05 17.58
N ALA A 59 -4.18 0.03 16.77
CA ALA A 59 -3.18 -0.71 16.02
C ALA A 59 -2.52 0.14 14.91
N GLY A 60 -3.28 1.01 14.25
CA GLY A 60 -2.75 1.91 13.21
C GLY A 60 -1.83 2.98 13.79
N ALA A 61 -2.26 3.67 14.84
CA ALA A 61 -1.43 4.67 15.52
C ALA A 61 -0.19 4.03 16.16
N SER A 62 -0.32 2.83 16.73
CA SER A 62 0.79 2.04 17.28
C SER A 62 1.78 1.62 16.18
N MET A 63 1.31 1.19 15.01
CA MET A 63 2.15 0.82 13.87
C MET A 63 2.94 2.02 13.34
N LEU A 64 2.30 3.17 13.17
CA LEU A 64 2.97 4.39 12.70
C LEU A 64 4.02 4.88 13.71
N ALA A 65 3.68 4.89 15.00
CA ALA A 65 4.65 5.23 16.05
C ALA A 65 5.84 4.26 16.07
N TRP A 66 5.60 2.96 15.88
CA TRP A 66 6.66 1.97 15.77
C TRP A 66 7.55 2.22 14.56
N LEU A 67 6.98 2.53 13.39
CA LEU A 67 7.75 2.85 12.18
C LEU A 67 8.67 4.08 12.36
N ASP A 68 8.31 5.01 13.23
CA ASP A 68 9.11 6.20 13.52
C ASP A 68 10.26 5.96 14.49
N ILE A 69 10.10 5.04 15.44
CA ILE A 69 11.04 4.90 16.57
C ILE A 69 11.85 3.59 16.54
N ALA A 70 11.35 2.53 15.90
CA ALA A 70 11.93 1.20 15.98
C ALA A 70 13.36 1.17 15.41
N PRO A 71 14.33 0.60 16.13
CA PRO A 71 15.72 0.53 15.68
C PRO A 71 15.90 -0.21 14.36
N GLU A 72 15.18 -1.32 14.17
CA GLU A 72 15.19 -2.13 12.95
C GLU A 72 14.71 -1.34 11.73
N VAL A 73 13.70 -0.47 11.90
CA VAL A 73 13.23 0.42 10.84
C VAL A 73 14.28 1.47 10.53
N LYS A 74 14.84 2.12 11.55
CA LYS A 74 15.88 3.15 11.40
C LYS A 74 17.13 2.63 10.73
N ALA A 75 17.53 1.40 11.05
CA ALA A 75 18.73 0.77 10.50
C ALA A 75 18.67 0.63 8.97
N VAL A 76 17.49 0.42 8.39
CA VAL A 76 17.34 0.21 6.95
C VAL A 76 16.88 1.44 6.18
N GLN A 77 16.47 2.51 6.88
CA GLN A 77 15.99 3.76 6.27
C GLN A 77 16.93 4.37 5.20
N PRO A 78 18.27 4.39 5.37
CA PRO A 78 19.15 4.89 4.33
C PRO A 78 18.99 4.13 3.00
N TRP A 79 18.90 2.80 3.06
CA TRP A 79 18.75 1.95 1.87
C TRP A 79 17.36 2.06 1.24
N VAL A 80 16.32 2.27 2.07
CA VAL A 80 14.96 2.52 1.57
C VAL A 80 14.91 3.82 0.77
N ARG A 81 15.53 4.91 1.28
CA ARG A 81 15.60 6.19 0.56
C ARG A 81 16.42 6.08 -0.72
N GLU A 82 17.61 5.45 -0.63
CA GLU A 82 18.47 5.22 -1.79
C GLU A 82 17.72 4.45 -2.90
N ALA A 83 17.05 3.36 -2.55
CA ALA A 83 16.29 2.56 -3.50
C ALA A 83 15.07 3.29 -4.07
N ALA A 84 14.36 4.07 -3.24
CA ALA A 84 13.25 4.92 -3.66
C ALA A 84 13.69 5.92 -4.74
N GLU A 85 14.77 6.64 -4.49
CA GLU A 85 15.34 7.61 -5.43
C GLU A 85 15.85 6.92 -6.71
N GLN A 86 16.63 5.85 -6.56
CA GLN A 86 17.25 5.16 -7.70
C GLN A 86 16.24 4.51 -8.64
N HIS A 87 15.14 3.98 -8.11
CA HIS A 87 14.14 3.24 -8.89
C HIS A 87 12.87 4.03 -9.17
N GLY A 88 12.75 5.26 -8.65
CA GLY A 88 11.58 6.12 -8.86
C GLY A 88 10.32 5.58 -8.19
N VAL A 89 10.45 4.99 -7.01
CA VAL A 89 9.33 4.51 -6.19
C VAL A 89 9.17 5.43 -5.00
N ASP A 90 7.93 5.70 -4.60
CA ASP A 90 7.67 6.51 -3.42
C ASP A 90 8.23 5.83 -2.15
N VAL A 91 8.93 6.61 -1.30
CA VAL A 91 9.59 6.09 -0.10
C VAL A 91 8.58 5.55 0.92
N GLU A 92 7.42 6.19 1.04
CA GLU A 92 6.35 5.75 1.95
C GLU A 92 5.70 4.46 1.45
N LEU A 93 5.62 4.27 0.11
CA LEU A 93 5.16 3.01 -0.45
C LEU A 93 6.12 1.86 -0.17
N LEU A 94 7.43 2.07 -0.32
CA LEU A 94 8.42 1.05 0.05
C LEU A 94 8.35 0.69 1.53
N LYS A 95 8.21 1.69 2.41
CA LYS A 95 8.02 1.46 3.85
C LYS A 95 6.79 0.61 4.13
N ALA A 96 5.66 0.93 3.49
CA ALA A 96 4.42 0.18 3.67
C ALA A 96 4.56 -1.28 3.21
N VAL A 97 5.18 -1.51 2.05
CA VAL A 97 5.43 -2.87 1.55
C VAL A 97 6.33 -3.65 2.51
N ILE A 98 7.47 -3.09 2.94
CA ILE A 98 8.39 -3.76 3.88
C ILE A 98 7.67 -4.10 5.20
N ALA A 99 6.85 -3.20 5.72
CA ALA A 99 6.12 -3.43 6.96
C ALA A 99 5.13 -4.59 6.84
N VAL A 100 4.39 -4.67 5.72
CA VAL A 100 3.41 -5.73 5.48
C VAL A 100 4.09 -7.07 5.17
N GLU A 101 5.19 -7.07 4.42
CA GLU A 101 5.88 -8.29 3.99
C GLU A 101 6.64 -8.99 5.12
N SER A 102 7.39 -8.25 5.90
CA SER A 102 8.27 -8.85 6.91
C SER A 102 8.16 -8.26 8.31
N GLY A 103 7.45 -7.13 8.48
CA GLY A 103 7.55 -6.34 9.70
C GLY A 103 8.99 -5.88 9.96
N TYR A 104 9.72 -5.53 8.93
CA TYR A 104 11.13 -5.13 8.97
C TYR A 104 12.12 -6.20 9.46
N ARG A 105 11.75 -7.48 9.45
CA ARG A 105 12.67 -8.58 9.78
C ARG A 105 13.58 -8.88 8.60
N THR A 106 14.87 -8.64 8.77
CA THR A 106 15.87 -8.81 7.71
C THR A 106 16.13 -10.27 7.35
N ASP A 107 15.93 -11.18 8.30
CA ASP A 107 16.14 -12.62 8.20
C ASP A 107 14.86 -13.41 7.88
N ALA A 108 13.75 -12.72 7.58
CA ALA A 108 12.47 -13.37 7.31
C ALA A 108 12.56 -14.32 6.11
N VAL A 109 12.13 -15.57 6.30
CA VAL A 109 11.96 -16.55 5.23
C VAL A 109 10.56 -17.15 5.37
N SER A 110 9.74 -17.02 4.31
CA SER A 110 8.40 -17.59 4.32
C SER A 110 8.41 -19.12 4.09
N PRO A 111 7.34 -19.84 4.43
CA PRO A 111 7.20 -21.27 4.10
C PRO A 111 7.32 -21.58 2.60
N ARG A 112 7.05 -20.61 1.73
CA ARG A 112 7.19 -20.72 0.27
C ARG A 112 8.58 -20.33 -0.23
N GLY A 113 9.50 -19.92 0.66
CA GLY A 113 10.87 -19.53 0.33
C GLY A 113 11.03 -18.07 -0.11
N ALA A 114 10.06 -17.20 0.13
CA ALA A 114 10.25 -15.76 -0.04
C ALA A 114 11.18 -15.22 1.06
N MET A 115 12.09 -14.30 0.71
CA MET A 115 13.24 -13.95 1.55
C MET A 115 13.33 -12.44 1.83
N GLY A 116 13.72 -12.13 3.06
CA GLY A 116 14.15 -10.81 3.52
C GLY A 116 13.04 -9.80 3.67
N LEU A 117 13.42 -8.53 3.77
CA LEU A 117 12.55 -7.39 4.09
C LEU A 117 11.33 -7.26 3.18
N MET A 118 11.50 -7.48 1.88
CA MET A 118 10.44 -7.36 0.88
C MET A 118 9.94 -8.72 0.37
N GLN A 119 10.23 -9.82 1.08
CA GLN A 119 9.74 -11.16 0.78
C GLN A 119 9.84 -11.55 -0.71
N ILE A 120 11.06 -11.48 -1.25
CA ILE A 120 11.30 -11.75 -2.66
C ILE A 120 11.58 -13.23 -2.88
N MET A 121 10.87 -13.85 -3.83
CA MET A 121 11.16 -15.19 -4.26
C MET A 121 12.51 -15.25 -5.01
N PRO A 122 13.43 -16.18 -4.70
CA PRO A 122 14.71 -16.30 -5.42
C PRO A 122 14.56 -16.39 -6.94
N THR A 123 13.56 -17.13 -7.41
CA THR A 123 13.25 -17.23 -8.85
C THR A 123 12.79 -15.91 -9.45
N THR A 124 12.14 -15.04 -8.68
CA THR A 124 11.75 -13.69 -9.12
C THR A 124 12.95 -12.76 -9.12
N ALA A 125 13.83 -12.88 -8.12
CA ALA A 125 15.02 -12.04 -7.99
C ALA A 125 15.94 -12.11 -9.22
N THR A 126 16.05 -13.25 -9.89
CA THR A 126 16.87 -13.41 -11.10
C THR A 126 16.50 -12.47 -12.24
N ARG A 127 15.29 -11.90 -12.23
CA ARG A 127 14.84 -10.90 -13.22
C ARG A 127 15.23 -9.47 -12.87
N TYR A 128 15.52 -9.22 -11.58
CA TYR A 128 15.68 -7.86 -11.04
C TYR A 128 17.02 -7.61 -10.37
N ALA A 129 17.84 -8.65 -10.21
CA ALA A 129 19.15 -8.59 -9.57
C ALA A 129 20.18 -9.37 -10.41
N THR A 130 21.47 -9.12 -10.15
CA THR A 130 22.53 -9.96 -10.70
C THR A 130 22.46 -11.36 -10.07
N PRO A 131 23.01 -12.41 -10.68
CA PRO A 131 23.05 -13.74 -10.06
C PRO A 131 23.71 -13.73 -8.67
N ALA A 132 24.76 -12.94 -8.48
CA ALA A 132 25.43 -12.78 -7.19
C ALA A 132 24.52 -12.14 -6.13
N ASP A 133 23.76 -11.11 -6.50
CA ASP A 133 22.83 -10.44 -5.58
C ASP A 133 21.60 -11.31 -5.31
N ALA A 134 21.09 -12.01 -6.32
CA ALA A 134 19.96 -12.94 -6.14
C ALA A 134 20.26 -14.06 -5.14
N ALA A 135 21.55 -14.43 -4.96
CA ALA A 135 21.97 -15.37 -3.94
C ALA A 135 22.05 -14.77 -2.52
N ARG A 136 21.90 -13.44 -2.38
CA ARG A 136 22.15 -12.69 -1.13
C ARG A 136 20.90 -11.92 -0.67
N LEU A 137 19.71 -12.45 -0.92
CA LEU A 137 18.43 -11.78 -0.63
C LEU A 137 18.15 -11.52 0.86
N LEU A 138 18.91 -12.09 1.77
CA LEU A 138 18.82 -11.75 3.20
C LEU A 138 19.63 -10.50 3.57
N GLU A 139 20.45 -9.97 2.65
CA GLU A 139 21.14 -8.72 2.88
C GLU A 139 20.20 -7.54 2.64
N PRO A 140 19.98 -6.68 3.64
CA PRO A 140 18.95 -5.64 3.61
C PRO A 140 19.00 -4.75 2.36
N ARG A 141 20.18 -4.21 2.05
CA ARG A 141 20.36 -3.32 0.90
C ARG A 141 20.03 -4.01 -0.42
N ILE A 142 20.51 -5.24 -0.61
CA ILE A 142 20.28 -6.04 -1.82
C ILE A 142 18.78 -6.34 -1.97
N ASN A 143 18.13 -6.76 -0.88
CA ASN A 143 16.73 -7.09 -0.87
C ASN A 143 15.86 -5.87 -1.23
N ILE A 144 16.10 -4.73 -0.58
CA ILE A 144 15.35 -3.49 -0.80
C ILE A 144 15.52 -3.00 -2.25
N HIS A 145 16.74 -2.97 -2.78
CA HIS A 145 16.97 -2.54 -4.17
C HIS A 145 16.33 -3.48 -5.20
N THR A 146 16.41 -4.79 -4.96
CA THR A 146 15.77 -5.78 -5.83
C THR A 146 14.25 -5.62 -5.82
N GLY A 147 13.67 -5.46 -4.63
CA GLY A 147 12.23 -5.25 -4.47
C GLY A 147 11.75 -3.92 -5.03
N ALA A 148 12.48 -2.85 -4.79
CA ALA A 148 12.14 -1.53 -5.33
C ALA A 148 12.15 -1.53 -6.88
N ARG A 149 13.13 -2.18 -7.50
CA ARG A 149 13.19 -2.35 -8.96
C ARG A 149 12.00 -3.16 -9.48
N MET A 150 11.65 -4.25 -8.81
CA MET A 150 10.49 -5.07 -9.15
C MET A 150 9.20 -4.25 -9.03
N LEU A 151 9.02 -3.53 -7.92
CA LEU A 151 7.82 -2.72 -7.69
C LEU A 151 7.69 -1.60 -8.73
N ALA A 152 8.79 -0.91 -9.05
CA ALA A 152 8.84 0.09 -10.12
C ALA A 152 8.41 -0.48 -11.48
N ASP A 153 8.85 -1.69 -11.80
CA ASP A 153 8.48 -2.38 -13.04
C ASP A 153 6.98 -2.71 -13.08
N LEU A 154 6.43 -3.22 -11.97
CA LEU A 154 5.01 -3.52 -11.85
C LEU A 154 4.14 -2.25 -11.94
N LEU A 155 4.54 -1.16 -11.28
CA LEU A 155 3.84 0.13 -11.36
C LEU A 155 3.80 0.65 -12.80
N ARG A 156 4.93 0.57 -13.53
CA ARG A 156 4.96 0.97 -14.95
C ARG A 156 4.09 0.10 -15.84
N ARG A 157 4.03 -1.21 -15.59
CA ARG A 157 3.25 -2.16 -16.42
C ARG A 157 1.77 -2.06 -16.22
N PHE A 158 1.33 -1.92 -14.97
CA PHE A 158 -0.08 -1.97 -14.63
C PHE A 158 -0.71 -0.57 -14.52
N GLN A 159 0.08 0.50 -14.41
CA GLN A 159 -0.38 1.90 -14.34
C GLN A 159 -1.39 2.17 -13.22
N SER A 160 -1.50 1.25 -12.27
CA SER A 160 -2.37 1.34 -11.09
C SER A 160 -1.68 0.68 -9.91
N ILE A 161 -1.66 1.36 -8.78
CA ILE A 161 -0.94 0.92 -7.58
C ILE A 161 -1.55 -0.34 -6.96
N ASP A 162 -2.87 -0.44 -6.91
CA ASP A 162 -3.60 -1.59 -6.39
C ASP A 162 -3.35 -2.83 -7.25
N VAL A 163 -3.36 -2.67 -8.57
CA VAL A 163 -3.10 -3.76 -9.53
C VAL A 163 -1.62 -4.18 -9.49
N ALA A 164 -0.70 -3.22 -9.35
CA ALA A 164 0.73 -3.52 -9.17
C ALA A 164 1.01 -4.28 -7.88
N LEU A 165 0.38 -3.90 -6.77
CA LEU A 165 0.46 -4.61 -5.49
C LEU A 165 -0.19 -6.00 -5.55
N ALA A 166 -1.29 -6.14 -6.30
CA ALA A 166 -1.88 -7.45 -6.55
C ALA A 166 -0.95 -8.34 -7.37
N ALA A 167 -0.26 -7.78 -8.37
CA ALA A 167 0.74 -8.51 -9.16
C ALA A 167 1.99 -8.86 -8.35
N TRP A 168 2.36 -8.00 -7.41
CA TRP A 168 3.41 -8.28 -6.44
C TRP A 168 3.10 -9.54 -5.62
N ASN A 169 1.90 -9.60 -5.04
CA ASN A 169 1.49 -10.68 -4.14
C ASN A 169 1.07 -11.97 -4.88
N ALA A 170 0.20 -11.86 -5.88
CA ALA A 170 -0.39 -13.01 -6.58
C ALA A 170 0.35 -13.41 -7.87
N GLY A 171 1.30 -12.59 -8.31
CA GLY A 171 2.02 -12.74 -9.57
C GLY A 171 1.30 -12.13 -10.78
N GLU A 172 2.08 -11.60 -11.73
CA GLU A 172 1.60 -10.93 -12.95
C GLU A 172 0.62 -11.79 -13.77
N GLY A 173 0.90 -13.09 -13.88
CA GLY A 173 0.05 -14.02 -14.64
C GLY A 173 -1.38 -14.12 -14.08
N THR A 174 -1.53 -14.10 -12.76
CA THR A 174 -2.84 -14.14 -12.09
C THR A 174 -3.61 -12.86 -12.35
N VAL A 175 -2.96 -11.71 -12.24
CA VAL A 175 -3.57 -10.40 -12.50
C VAL A 175 -3.98 -10.26 -13.96
N ARG A 176 -3.16 -10.71 -14.92
CA ARG A 176 -3.51 -10.71 -16.34
C ARG A 176 -4.74 -11.57 -16.65
N ARG A 177 -4.84 -12.76 -16.04
CA ARG A 177 -6.04 -13.61 -16.16
C ARG A 177 -7.29 -12.96 -15.55
N ALA A 178 -7.12 -12.12 -14.55
CA ALA A 178 -8.21 -11.32 -13.96
C ALA A 178 -8.55 -10.05 -14.77
N GLY A 179 -8.00 -9.88 -15.98
CA GLY A 179 -8.27 -8.73 -16.85
C GLY A 179 -7.58 -7.45 -16.39
N ASN A 180 -6.36 -7.56 -15.87
CA ASN A 180 -5.57 -6.46 -15.29
C ASN A 180 -6.31 -5.73 -14.16
N ARG A 181 -6.95 -6.49 -13.29
CA ARG A 181 -7.63 -6.00 -12.07
C ARG A 181 -7.13 -6.79 -10.87
N VAL A 182 -7.38 -6.27 -9.67
CA VAL A 182 -7.14 -7.03 -8.44
C VAL A 182 -7.98 -8.31 -8.48
N PRO A 183 -7.35 -9.49 -8.43
CA PRO A 183 -8.07 -10.75 -8.53
C PRO A 183 -8.94 -11.00 -7.29
N ASP A 184 -10.02 -11.75 -7.47
CA ASP A 184 -10.91 -12.15 -6.37
C ASP A 184 -10.29 -13.28 -5.52
N ILE A 185 -9.11 -12.99 -4.94
CA ILE A 185 -8.37 -13.85 -4.03
C ILE A 185 -8.29 -13.11 -2.68
N ALA A 186 -8.88 -13.71 -1.64
CA ALA A 186 -9.00 -13.07 -0.33
C ALA A 186 -7.64 -12.62 0.25
N GLU A 187 -6.61 -13.45 0.13
CA GLU A 187 -5.24 -13.13 0.57
C GLU A 187 -4.69 -11.90 -0.18
N THR A 188 -4.85 -11.87 -1.50
CA THR A 188 -4.34 -10.77 -2.33
C THR A 188 -5.08 -9.46 -2.06
N ARG A 189 -6.41 -9.51 -1.91
CA ARG A 189 -7.19 -8.31 -1.55
C ARG A 189 -6.80 -7.78 -0.18
N ALA A 190 -6.61 -8.66 0.80
CA ALA A 190 -6.16 -8.26 2.14
C ALA A 190 -4.76 -7.63 2.12
N HIS A 191 -3.83 -8.22 1.35
CA HIS A 191 -2.49 -7.68 1.18
C HIS A 191 -2.51 -6.28 0.55
N VAL A 192 -3.21 -6.11 -0.58
CA VAL A 192 -3.36 -4.80 -1.26
C VAL A 192 -3.96 -3.78 -0.31
N HIS A 193 -5.02 -4.14 0.40
CA HIS A 193 -5.68 -3.25 1.36
C HIS A 193 -4.73 -2.79 2.47
N LEU A 194 -4.01 -3.72 3.10
CA LEU A 194 -3.08 -3.42 4.19
C LEU A 194 -1.94 -2.48 3.75
N VAL A 195 -1.35 -2.75 2.57
CA VAL A 195 -0.29 -1.89 2.04
C VAL A 195 -0.81 -0.49 1.75
N LEU A 196 -1.97 -0.36 1.09
CA LEU A 196 -2.55 0.93 0.74
C LEU A 196 -2.98 1.73 1.98
N GLU A 197 -3.57 1.07 2.97
CA GLU A 197 -3.95 1.70 4.24
C GLU A 197 -2.72 2.29 4.96
N LEU A 198 -1.65 1.49 5.07
CA LEU A 198 -0.43 1.94 5.71
C LEU A 198 0.29 3.03 4.89
N TYR A 199 0.35 2.87 3.57
CA TYR A 199 0.92 3.86 2.67
C TYR A 199 0.20 5.20 2.80
N TRP A 200 -1.14 5.19 2.80
CA TRP A 200 -1.94 6.40 3.00
C TRP A 200 -1.66 7.07 4.35
N ALA A 201 -1.59 6.28 5.42
CA ALA A 201 -1.31 6.79 6.75
C ALA A 201 0.09 7.44 6.83
N LEU A 202 1.10 6.84 6.20
CA LEU A 202 2.47 7.39 6.10
C LEU A 202 2.50 8.68 5.28
N LEU A 203 1.75 8.74 4.17
CA LEU A 203 1.63 9.97 3.36
C LEU A 203 1.02 11.11 4.17
N GLN A 204 0.00 10.86 4.98
CA GLN A 204 -0.61 11.88 5.82
C GLN A 204 0.37 12.45 6.85
N GLN A 205 1.27 11.64 7.42
CA GLN A 205 2.33 12.12 8.31
C GLN A 205 3.38 12.96 7.55
N ALA A 206 3.64 12.62 6.29
CA ALA A 206 4.61 13.34 5.45
C ALA A 206 4.02 14.61 4.79
N LEU A 207 2.70 14.81 4.82
CA LEU A 207 1.97 15.89 4.15
C LEU A 207 2.49 17.31 4.45
N PRO A 208 2.85 17.70 5.68
CA PRO A 208 3.36 19.03 5.94
C PRO A 208 4.60 19.40 5.12
N ALA A 209 5.40 18.40 4.74
CA ALA A 209 6.59 18.58 3.90
C ALA A 209 6.30 18.48 2.39
N ARG A 210 5.17 17.88 1.99
CA ARG A 210 4.81 17.57 0.60
C ARG A 210 3.53 18.22 0.09
N ALA A 211 2.84 19.03 0.92
CA ALA A 211 1.53 19.64 0.60
C ALA A 211 1.48 20.47 -0.70
N GLN A 212 2.61 20.75 -1.32
CA GLN A 212 2.68 21.47 -2.60
C GLN A 212 2.43 20.57 -3.83
N ARG A 213 2.23 19.26 -3.67
CA ARG A 213 2.10 18.29 -4.79
C ARG A 213 0.84 17.43 -4.76
N LEU A 214 -0.09 17.68 -3.85
CA LEU A 214 -1.38 16.98 -3.80
C LEU A 214 -2.46 17.81 -4.50
N THR A 215 -3.02 17.23 -5.56
CA THR A 215 -4.22 17.78 -6.19
C THR A 215 -5.43 17.00 -5.66
N LEU A 216 -6.23 17.66 -4.85
CA LEU A 216 -7.55 17.14 -4.44
C LEU A 216 -8.57 17.59 -5.49
N HIS A 217 -9.27 16.64 -6.08
CA HIS A 217 -10.40 16.92 -6.95
C HIS A 217 -11.69 16.87 -6.11
N PRO A 218 -12.57 17.87 -6.21
CA PRO A 218 -13.83 17.94 -5.48
C PRO A 218 -14.80 16.81 -5.84
#